data_b69477264bd77ef9f6002c1e6d59509f
#
_entry.id   b69477264bd77ef9f6002c1e6d59509f
#
_cell.length_a   1.000
_cell.length_b   1.000
_cell.length_c   1.000
_cell.angle_alpha   90.00
_cell.angle_beta   90.00
_cell.angle_gamma   90.00
#
_symmetry.space_group_name_H-M   'P 1'
#
loop_
_entity.id
_entity.type
_entity.pdbx_description
1 polymer ?
#
loop_
_entity_poly.entity_id
_entity_poly.type
_entity_poly.pdbx_seq_one_letter_code
_entity_poly.pdbx_strand_id
1 'polypeptide(L)'
;MGSKGGVFSCCLCLIFAVFLLSSSFVIGGDIVHHDDVAPKRPGCNNNFVLVKIPTWVHGNEVTEFVGIGARFGPTLESKEKRANQTRLAFADPTDCCSKPKNKLTGEAILVHRGNCSFTRKAKVAEAAGASAIIIINNQTELFKMVCEPDEPDVDIGIPAVMLPQDAGTSLIEFLRNSSAVSVQLYSPKRPTVDVAEVFLWLMAVATILCASYWSAWSAREAAIEQDKFLKDGSDDYGGKEVTHSGGVLDISTTSALLFVVVASCFLIMLYKLMSFWFIEVLVVLFCIGGVEGLQTCLVALLSCFRWFEHAHESVVKVPLLGPVSYLSLAISPFCLAFAVMWVVFRRVSFAWIGQDILGIVLIITVLQIIRVPNLKVGTVLLTCAFFYDIFWVFVSKWLFHKSVMIEVARGDNSGEDGIPMLLKIPRMFDPWGGYSIIGFGDIILPGLVVAFSLRFDHYLNDNCISSFYFLCTGLFVTYVALNLMDGHGQPALLYIVPCTLGTFLMLGKKRGDLKHLWTRGEPDRPCPHIRLQPVE
;
A
#
# COMPACT_ATOMS: atom_id res chain seq x y z
N MET A 1 -13.80 32.79 15.78
CA MET A 1 -12.90 31.68 16.15
C MET A 1 -13.59 30.29 16.15
N GLY A 2 -14.91 30.17 16.20
CA GLY A 2 -15.61 28.89 16.36
C GLY A 2 -15.75 27.95 15.14
N SER A 3 -15.42 28.38 13.92
CA SER A 3 -15.58 27.54 12.69
C SER A 3 -14.29 26.81 12.27
N LYS A 4 -13.15 27.17 12.83
CA LYS A 4 -11.82 26.81 12.35
C LYS A 4 -11.37 25.39 12.70
N GLY A 5 -11.68 24.93 13.90
CA GLY A 5 -11.33 23.57 14.38
C GLY A 5 -12.29 22.49 13.88
N GLY A 6 -13.50 22.86 13.50
CA GLY A 6 -14.56 21.90 13.20
C GLY A 6 -14.29 21.04 11.97
N VAL A 7 -13.79 21.63 10.88
CA VAL A 7 -13.58 20.88 9.63
C VAL A 7 -12.31 20.01 9.72
N PHE A 8 -11.22 20.55 10.26
CA PHE A 8 -9.99 19.78 10.46
C PHE A 8 -10.21 18.64 11.47
N SER A 9 -10.87 18.93 12.59
CA SER A 9 -11.26 17.92 13.58
C SER A 9 -12.21 16.88 12.99
N CYS A 10 -13.17 17.29 12.16
CA CYS A 10 -14.10 16.38 11.48
C CYS A 10 -13.37 15.47 10.47
N CYS A 11 -12.45 15.99 9.69
CA CYS A 11 -11.65 15.19 8.76
C CYS A 11 -10.73 14.20 9.50
N LEU A 12 -10.04 14.62 10.56
CA LEU A 12 -9.22 13.73 11.37
C LEU A 12 -10.07 12.65 12.08
N CYS A 13 -11.25 13.03 12.58
CA CYS A 13 -12.21 12.08 13.15
C CYS A 13 -12.73 11.08 12.10
N LEU A 14 -12.93 11.50 10.86
CA LEU A 14 -13.31 10.63 9.75
C LEU A 14 -12.21 9.62 9.44
N ILE A 15 -10.96 10.06 9.32
CA ILE A 15 -9.81 9.16 9.12
C ILE A 15 -9.74 8.16 10.28
N PHE A 16 -9.87 8.62 11.53
CA PHE A 16 -9.81 7.78 12.72
C PHE A 16 -11.00 6.82 12.82
N ALA A 17 -12.19 7.25 12.40
CA ALA A 17 -13.38 6.38 12.34
C ALA A 17 -13.23 5.29 11.27
N VAL A 18 -12.69 5.61 10.09
CA VAL A 18 -12.36 4.63 9.04
C VAL A 18 -11.33 3.64 9.58
N PHE A 19 -10.34 4.13 10.32
CA PHE A 19 -9.30 3.31 10.94
C PHE A 19 -9.86 2.34 11.98
N LEU A 20 -10.75 2.81 12.86
CA LEU A 20 -11.41 1.97 13.87
C LEU A 20 -12.33 0.93 13.24
N LEU A 21 -13.00 1.27 12.14
CA LEU A 21 -13.87 0.33 11.41
C LEU A 21 -13.07 -0.75 10.68
N SER A 22 -11.83 -0.45 10.27
CA SER A 22 -10.94 -1.41 9.60
C SER A 22 -10.14 -2.30 10.56
N SER A 23 -10.20 -2.06 11.88
CA SER A 23 -9.40 -2.77 12.89
C SER A 23 -9.88 -4.20 13.22
N SER A 24 -10.57 -4.86 12.31
CA SER A 24 -10.86 -6.30 12.44
C SER A 24 -9.54 -7.08 12.43
N PHE A 25 -9.30 -7.89 13.46
CA PHE A 25 -8.10 -8.72 13.57
C PHE A 25 -8.13 -9.81 12.50
N VAL A 26 -7.53 -9.52 11.35
CA VAL A 26 -7.31 -10.51 10.29
C VAL A 26 -5.84 -10.87 10.30
N ILE A 27 -5.54 -12.14 10.49
CA ILE A 27 -4.20 -12.69 10.32
C ILE A 27 -4.00 -12.82 8.82
N GLY A 28 -3.36 -11.82 8.22
CA GLY A 28 -3.00 -11.85 6.80
C GLY A 28 -1.61 -12.43 6.62
N GLY A 29 -1.48 -13.45 5.79
CA GLY A 29 -0.21 -13.94 5.28
C GLY A 29 0.00 -13.46 3.85
N ASP A 30 1.19 -13.00 3.52
CA ASP A 30 1.54 -12.62 2.15
C ASP A 30 2.06 -13.84 1.40
N ILE A 31 1.41 -14.20 0.28
CA ILE A 31 1.81 -15.35 -0.53
C ILE A 31 2.53 -14.83 -1.77
N VAL A 32 3.84 -15.08 -1.82
CA VAL A 32 4.69 -14.65 -2.93
C VAL A 32 4.47 -15.56 -4.14
N HIS A 33 4.02 -14.96 -5.26
CA HIS A 33 3.95 -15.65 -6.55
C HIS A 33 5.11 -15.22 -7.44
N HIS A 34 5.90 -16.18 -7.89
CA HIS A 34 6.81 -15.95 -9.00
C HIS A 34 6.03 -16.04 -10.32
N ASP A 35 6.10 -15.00 -11.16
CA ASP A 35 5.54 -15.02 -12.50
C ASP A 35 6.27 -16.10 -13.33
N ASP A 36 5.52 -17.07 -13.83
CA ASP A 36 6.07 -18.13 -14.65
C ASP A 36 5.90 -17.80 -16.15
N VAL A 37 7.01 -17.89 -16.88
CA VAL A 37 7.11 -17.60 -18.30
C VAL A 37 6.93 -18.86 -19.17
N ALA A 38 6.72 -20.05 -18.56
CA ALA A 38 6.60 -21.29 -19.30
C ALA A 38 5.37 -21.28 -20.22
N PRO A 39 5.53 -21.60 -21.53
CA PRO A 39 4.44 -21.55 -22.49
C PRO A 39 3.36 -22.58 -22.17
N LYS A 40 2.10 -22.22 -22.38
CA LYS A 40 0.98 -23.16 -22.29
C LYS A 40 1.01 -24.14 -23.47
N ARG A 41 0.73 -25.41 -23.17
CA ARG A 41 0.69 -26.51 -24.16
C ARG A 41 -0.58 -27.36 -23.99
N PRO A 42 -0.98 -28.15 -24.98
CA PRO A 42 -2.09 -29.10 -24.84
C PRO A 42 -1.88 -30.02 -23.62
N GLY A 43 -2.90 -30.18 -22.78
CA GLY A 43 -2.82 -30.95 -21.53
C GLY A 43 -2.03 -30.28 -20.39
N CYS A 44 -1.41 -29.11 -20.66
CA CYS A 44 -0.62 -28.35 -19.70
C CYS A 44 -0.92 -26.83 -19.81
N ASN A 45 -2.18 -26.47 -19.76
CA ASN A 45 -2.67 -25.12 -20.02
C ASN A 45 -3.41 -24.49 -18.84
N ASN A 46 -3.53 -25.19 -17.70
CA ASN A 46 -4.17 -24.66 -16.51
C ASN A 46 -3.45 -23.42 -15.99
N ASN A 47 -4.21 -22.47 -15.46
CA ASN A 47 -3.62 -21.38 -14.68
C ASN A 47 -3.15 -21.93 -13.33
N PHE A 48 -2.05 -21.38 -12.82
CA PHE A 48 -1.63 -21.67 -11.46
C PHE A 48 -2.64 -21.06 -10.49
N VAL A 49 -3.20 -21.89 -9.65
CA VAL A 49 -4.15 -21.47 -8.62
C VAL A 49 -3.64 -21.89 -7.26
N LEU A 50 -3.86 -21.04 -6.27
CA LEU A 50 -3.62 -21.42 -4.89
C LEU A 50 -4.67 -22.43 -4.45
N VAL A 51 -4.27 -23.36 -3.60
CA VAL A 51 -5.11 -24.47 -3.13
C VAL A 51 -5.07 -24.49 -1.61
N LYS A 52 -6.23 -24.48 -0.99
CA LYS A 52 -6.39 -24.71 0.44
C LYS A 52 -6.46 -26.19 0.72
N ILE A 53 -5.74 -26.61 1.75
CA ILE A 53 -5.62 -28.01 2.17
C ILE A 53 -5.92 -28.08 3.67
N PRO A 54 -7.18 -27.92 4.09
CA PRO A 54 -7.55 -28.22 5.46
C PRO A 54 -7.32 -29.70 5.75
N THR A 55 -6.78 -29.96 6.92
CA THR A 55 -6.33 -31.30 7.33
C THR A 55 -7.03 -31.73 8.62
N TRP A 56 -7.62 -32.90 8.60
CA TRP A 56 -8.30 -33.49 9.75
C TRP A 56 -7.51 -34.69 10.28
N VAL A 57 -7.40 -34.71 11.59
CA VAL A 57 -6.83 -35.87 12.33
C VAL A 57 -7.90 -36.37 13.26
N HIS A 58 -8.26 -37.68 13.14
CA HIS A 58 -9.37 -38.30 13.89
C HIS A 58 -10.71 -37.56 13.77
N GLY A 59 -10.97 -36.90 12.61
CA GLY A 59 -12.23 -36.20 12.35
C GLY A 59 -12.27 -34.74 12.86
N ASN A 60 -11.24 -34.27 13.56
CA ASN A 60 -11.11 -32.86 13.97
C ASN A 60 -10.18 -32.13 13.03
N GLU A 61 -10.57 -30.94 12.59
CA GLU A 61 -9.71 -30.07 11.81
C GLU A 61 -8.59 -29.54 12.71
N VAL A 62 -7.34 -29.78 12.28
CA VAL A 62 -6.14 -29.39 13.04
C VAL A 62 -5.50 -28.16 12.46
N THR A 63 -5.35 -28.10 11.14
CA THR A 63 -4.66 -27.01 10.47
C THR A 63 -5.05 -26.95 8.99
N GLU A 64 -4.89 -25.79 8.39
CA GLU A 64 -5.07 -25.56 6.96
C GLU A 64 -3.72 -25.21 6.34
N PHE A 65 -3.29 -25.95 5.33
CA PHE A 65 -2.10 -25.65 4.54
C PHE A 65 -2.48 -24.98 3.22
N VAL A 66 -1.52 -24.28 2.64
CA VAL A 66 -1.68 -23.65 1.33
C VAL A 66 -0.67 -24.25 0.37
N GLY A 67 -1.16 -24.70 -0.77
CA GLY A 67 -0.37 -25.22 -1.87
C GLY A 67 -0.65 -24.48 -3.17
N ILE A 68 0.01 -24.92 -4.24
CA ILE A 68 -0.22 -24.41 -5.59
C ILE A 68 -0.59 -25.54 -6.54
N GLY A 69 -1.67 -25.35 -7.32
CA GLY A 69 -2.11 -26.31 -8.33
C GLY A 69 -1.17 -26.35 -9.54
N ALA A 70 -1.04 -27.53 -10.15
CA ALA A 70 -0.22 -27.74 -11.34
C ALA A 70 -0.89 -27.19 -12.61
N ARG A 71 -0.10 -27.00 -13.68
CA ARG A 71 -0.62 -26.71 -15.01
C ARG A 71 -1.30 -27.90 -15.71
N PHE A 72 -1.11 -29.08 -15.20
CA PHE A 72 -1.67 -30.34 -15.72
C PHE A 72 -2.72 -30.91 -14.75
N GLY A 73 -3.54 -31.81 -15.28
CA GLY A 73 -4.63 -32.41 -14.53
C GLY A 73 -5.90 -31.56 -14.47
N PRO A 74 -6.96 -32.03 -13.82
CA PRO A 74 -8.21 -31.30 -13.72
C PRO A 74 -8.05 -30.08 -12.81
N THR A 75 -8.81 -29.03 -13.11
CA THR A 75 -8.89 -27.82 -12.27
C THR A 75 -9.62 -28.14 -10.97
N LEU A 76 -9.09 -27.59 -9.87
CA LEU A 76 -9.69 -27.78 -8.55
C LEU A 76 -11.00 -27.01 -8.40
N GLU A 77 -11.95 -27.62 -7.69
CA GLU A 77 -13.24 -26.99 -7.36
C GLU A 77 -13.03 -25.72 -6.53
N SER A 78 -13.85 -24.71 -6.82
CA SER A 78 -13.72 -23.39 -6.19
C SER A 78 -14.45 -23.28 -4.84
N LYS A 79 -15.33 -24.22 -4.50
CA LYS A 79 -16.14 -24.19 -3.29
C LYS A 79 -15.80 -25.34 -2.37
N GLU A 80 -15.50 -25.03 -1.12
CA GLU A 80 -15.24 -26.00 -0.06
C GLU A 80 -16.31 -27.12 0.02
N LYS A 81 -17.59 -26.74 -0.01
CA LYS A 81 -18.72 -27.68 0.08
C LYS A 81 -18.80 -28.70 -1.09
N ARG A 82 -18.07 -28.51 -2.17
CA ARG A 82 -18.05 -29.40 -3.34
C ARG A 82 -16.80 -30.26 -3.40
N ALA A 83 -15.78 -29.94 -2.64
CA ALA A 83 -14.57 -30.74 -2.58
C ALA A 83 -14.79 -31.93 -1.63
N ASN A 84 -14.35 -33.10 -2.04
CA ASN A 84 -14.48 -34.32 -1.23
C ASN A 84 -13.34 -34.38 -0.23
N GLN A 85 -13.67 -34.78 1.02
CA GLN A 85 -12.68 -35.12 2.01
C GLN A 85 -12.12 -36.49 1.67
N THR A 86 -10.81 -36.60 1.47
CA THR A 86 -10.12 -37.84 1.09
C THR A 86 -9.08 -38.21 2.13
N ARG A 87 -8.92 -39.51 2.37
CA ARG A 87 -7.86 -39.99 3.23
C ARG A 87 -6.49 -39.70 2.62
N LEU A 88 -5.54 -39.30 3.44
CA LEU A 88 -4.16 -39.03 3.03
C LEU A 88 -3.31 -40.27 3.30
N ALA A 89 -2.54 -40.70 2.30
CA ALA A 89 -1.57 -41.78 2.40
C ALA A 89 -0.20 -41.34 1.89
N PHE A 90 0.84 -41.92 2.47
CA PHE A 90 2.20 -41.70 1.97
C PHE A 90 2.55 -42.76 0.93
N ALA A 91 3.15 -42.35 -0.20
CA ALA A 91 3.53 -43.31 -1.25
C ALA A 91 4.77 -44.13 -0.85
N ASP A 92 4.81 -45.40 -1.24
CA ASP A 92 6.00 -46.25 -1.14
C ASP A 92 6.35 -46.84 -2.52
N PRO A 93 7.39 -46.39 -3.22
CA PRO A 93 8.45 -45.44 -2.76
C PRO A 93 7.98 -44.00 -2.63
N THR A 94 8.63 -43.27 -1.74
CA THR A 94 8.27 -41.88 -1.34
C THR A 94 8.32 -40.86 -2.46
N ASP A 95 9.02 -41.17 -3.54
CA ASP A 95 9.13 -40.30 -4.74
C ASP A 95 8.07 -40.59 -5.81
N CYS A 96 7.36 -41.72 -5.70
CA CYS A 96 6.35 -42.18 -6.67
C CYS A 96 6.82 -42.16 -8.14
N CYS A 97 8.11 -42.42 -8.38
CA CYS A 97 8.68 -42.51 -9.73
C CYS A 97 8.48 -43.90 -10.34
N SER A 98 8.14 -44.92 -9.53
CA SER A 98 7.77 -46.28 -9.90
C SER A 98 6.45 -46.63 -9.25
N LYS A 99 5.83 -47.74 -9.67
CA LYS A 99 4.53 -48.19 -9.17
C LYS A 99 4.58 -48.34 -7.63
N PRO A 100 3.69 -47.67 -6.90
CA PRO A 100 3.62 -47.79 -5.43
C PRO A 100 3.29 -49.23 -4.99
N LYS A 101 3.90 -49.68 -3.91
CA LYS A 101 3.66 -50.99 -3.31
C LYS A 101 2.38 -51.04 -2.48
N ASN A 102 2.02 -49.90 -1.90
CA ASN A 102 0.81 -49.74 -1.11
C ASN A 102 -0.43 -49.53 -1.99
N LYS A 103 -1.59 -49.97 -1.47
CA LYS A 103 -2.88 -49.79 -2.13
C LYS A 103 -3.36 -48.36 -1.91
N LEU A 104 -3.55 -47.59 -2.99
CA LEU A 104 -3.86 -46.16 -2.95
C LEU A 104 -5.24 -45.82 -3.53
N THR A 105 -6.13 -46.76 -3.58
CA THR A 105 -7.42 -46.63 -4.28
C THR A 105 -8.33 -45.60 -3.60
N GLY A 106 -8.53 -44.43 -4.28
CA GLY A 106 -9.38 -43.37 -3.80
C GLY A 106 -8.74 -42.43 -2.74
N GLU A 107 -7.48 -42.65 -2.40
CA GLU A 107 -6.76 -41.85 -1.43
C GLU A 107 -6.01 -40.67 -2.12
N ALA A 108 -5.81 -39.55 -1.40
CA ALA A 108 -4.85 -38.53 -1.79
C ALA A 108 -3.45 -39.01 -1.36
N ILE A 109 -2.47 -38.89 -2.25
CA ILE A 109 -1.12 -39.35 -1.94
C ILE A 109 -0.15 -38.22 -1.71
N LEU A 110 0.71 -38.38 -0.72
CA LEU A 110 1.79 -37.49 -0.38
C LEU A 110 3.10 -38.06 -0.91
N VAL A 111 3.85 -37.25 -1.68
CA VAL A 111 5.12 -37.67 -2.30
C VAL A 111 6.18 -36.55 -2.22
N HIS A 112 7.46 -36.92 -2.27
CA HIS A 112 8.56 -35.98 -2.32
C HIS A 112 8.90 -35.57 -3.76
N ARG A 113 9.35 -34.32 -3.93
CA ARG A 113 9.96 -33.82 -5.17
C ARG A 113 11.30 -34.51 -5.43
N GLY A 114 11.63 -34.77 -6.69
CA GLY A 114 12.92 -35.30 -7.13
C GLY A 114 12.78 -36.61 -7.92
N ASN A 115 13.88 -37.08 -8.48
CA ASN A 115 14.09 -38.34 -9.23
C ASN A 115 13.35 -38.45 -10.57
N CYS A 116 12.17 -37.88 -10.76
CA CYS A 116 11.44 -37.91 -12.03
C CYS A 116 10.54 -36.66 -12.17
N SER A 117 9.99 -36.43 -13.38
CA SER A 117 9.12 -35.30 -13.69
C SER A 117 7.83 -35.31 -12.86
N PHE A 118 7.23 -34.14 -12.67
CA PHE A 118 5.97 -34.00 -11.95
C PHE A 118 4.83 -34.76 -12.66
N THR A 119 4.78 -34.67 -13.96
CA THR A 119 3.82 -35.38 -14.82
C THR A 119 3.94 -36.87 -14.69
N ARG A 120 5.17 -37.42 -14.65
CA ARG A 120 5.40 -38.87 -14.43
C ARG A 120 4.91 -39.31 -13.08
N LYS A 121 5.18 -38.54 -12.01
CA LYS A 121 4.66 -38.85 -10.67
C LYS A 121 3.13 -38.93 -10.67
N ALA A 122 2.48 -37.94 -11.32
CA ALA A 122 1.03 -37.89 -11.38
C ALA A 122 0.43 -39.06 -12.19
N LYS A 123 1.02 -39.43 -13.32
CA LYS A 123 0.62 -40.60 -14.12
C LYS A 123 0.75 -41.93 -13.34
N VAL A 124 1.85 -42.08 -12.58
CA VAL A 124 2.09 -43.25 -11.75
C VAL A 124 1.08 -43.33 -10.59
N ALA A 125 0.78 -42.19 -9.97
CA ALA A 125 -0.21 -42.07 -8.92
C ALA A 125 -1.62 -42.42 -9.41
N GLU A 126 -2.01 -41.89 -10.54
CA GLU A 126 -3.29 -42.14 -11.21
C GLU A 126 -3.43 -43.63 -11.56
N ALA A 127 -2.40 -44.23 -12.17
CA ALA A 127 -2.37 -45.64 -12.49
C ALA A 127 -2.45 -46.54 -11.24
N ALA A 128 -2.05 -46.05 -10.06
CA ALA A 128 -2.21 -46.73 -8.77
C ALA A 128 -3.59 -46.52 -8.14
N GLY A 129 -4.46 -45.68 -8.75
CA GLY A 129 -5.82 -45.42 -8.28
C GLY A 129 -5.94 -44.27 -7.29
N ALA A 130 -4.95 -43.42 -7.16
CA ALA A 130 -5.01 -42.24 -6.31
C ALA A 130 -6.07 -41.24 -6.81
N SER A 131 -6.73 -40.53 -5.89
CA SER A 131 -7.70 -39.47 -6.21
C SER A 131 -7.06 -38.09 -6.40
N ALA A 132 -5.90 -37.87 -5.81
CA ALA A 132 -5.11 -36.66 -5.93
C ALA A 132 -3.64 -36.91 -5.59
N ILE A 133 -2.74 -36.06 -6.07
CA ILE A 133 -1.33 -36.11 -5.70
C ILE A 133 -0.89 -34.78 -5.07
N ILE A 134 -0.27 -34.89 -3.89
CA ILE A 134 0.33 -33.74 -3.16
C ILE A 134 1.84 -33.94 -3.15
N ILE A 135 2.57 -33.02 -3.77
CA ILE A 135 4.02 -33.09 -3.93
C ILE A 135 4.67 -32.12 -2.96
N ILE A 136 5.53 -32.63 -2.09
CA ILE A 136 6.30 -31.82 -1.13
C ILE A 136 7.53 -31.26 -1.85
N ASN A 137 7.69 -29.93 -1.80
CA ASN A 137 8.89 -29.28 -2.31
C ASN A 137 10.13 -29.58 -1.42
N ASN A 138 11.30 -29.41 -1.98
CA ASN A 138 12.59 -29.45 -1.26
C ASN A 138 13.01 -28.06 -0.72
N GLN A 139 12.17 -27.04 -0.90
CA GLN A 139 12.36 -25.66 -0.44
C GLN A 139 11.10 -25.21 0.31
N THR A 140 11.26 -24.18 1.13
CA THR A 140 10.14 -23.55 1.87
C THR A 140 9.22 -22.70 0.99
N GLU A 141 9.61 -22.45 -0.25
CA GLU A 141 8.82 -21.68 -1.21
C GLU A 141 7.87 -22.55 -2.02
N LEU A 142 6.75 -21.95 -2.45
CA LEU A 142 5.83 -22.56 -3.40
C LEU A 142 6.47 -22.62 -4.81
N PHE A 143 6.47 -23.78 -5.41
CA PHE A 143 7.03 -24.00 -6.74
C PHE A 143 5.94 -24.35 -7.76
N LYS A 144 5.95 -23.68 -8.92
CA LYS A 144 4.99 -23.88 -10.00
C LYS A 144 5.36 -25.12 -10.81
N MET A 145 4.48 -26.11 -10.82
CA MET A 145 4.68 -27.36 -11.55
C MET A 145 4.26 -27.21 -13.01
N VAL A 146 5.22 -27.29 -13.91
CA VAL A 146 5.03 -27.26 -15.38
C VAL A 146 5.31 -28.64 -15.97
N CYS A 147 4.87 -28.85 -17.22
CA CYS A 147 5.20 -30.06 -17.97
C CYS A 147 6.59 -29.98 -18.60
N GLU A 148 7.24 -31.11 -18.75
CA GLU A 148 8.51 -31.22 -19.45
C GLU A 148 8.37 -30.82 -20.93
N PRO A 149 9.39 -30.20 -21.54
CA PRO A 149 9.35 -29.76 -22.93
C PRO A 149 9.13 -30.90 -23.94
N ASP A 150 9.59 -32.08 -23.62
CA ASP A 150 9.62 -33.24 -24.49
C ASP A 150 8.36 -34.14 -24.39
N GLU A 151 7.41 -33.79 -23.50
CA GLU A 151 6.15 -34.52 -23.33
C GLU A 151 5.06 -33.92 -24.27
N PRO A 152 4.72 -34.59 -25.39
CA PRO A 152 3.83 -34.00 -26.38
C PRO A 152 2.35 -33.97 -25.96
N ASP A 153 1.92 -34.90 -25.11
CA ASP A 153 0.52 -35.03 -24.71
C ASP A 153 0.44 -35.49 -23.23
N VAL A 154 -0.09 -34.61 -22.40
CA VAL A 154 -0.20 -34.85 -20.95
C VAL A 154 -1.67 -35.01 -20.60
N ASP A 155 -2.15 -36.27 -20.61
CA ASP A 155 -3.47 -36.60 -20.12
C ASP A 155 -3.35 -37.17 -18.68
N ILE A 156 -3.80 -36.37 -17.71
CA ILE A 156 -3.78 -36.72 -16.28
C ILE A 156 -5.16 -36.36 -15.71
N GLY A 157 -5.86 -37.35 -15.18
CA GLY A 157 -7.22 -37.21 -14.67
C GLY A 157 -7.30 -36.86 -13.17
N ILE A 158 -6.17 -36.77 -12.46
CA ILE A 158 -6.13 -36.43 -11.03
C ILE A 158 -5.53 -35.03 -10.78
N PRO A 159 -6.04 -34.27 -9.80
CA PRO A 159 -5.46 -32.98 -9.44
C PRO A 159 -4.09 -33.15 -8.76
N ALA A 160 -3.15 -32.28 -9.11
CA ALA A 160 -1.81 -32.24 -8.55
C ALA A 160 -1.56 -30.90 -7.85
N VAL A 161 -1.05 -30.95 -6.62
CA VAL A 161 -0.79 -29.78 -5.78
C VAL A 161 0.63 -29.86 -5.22
N MET A 162 1.35 -28.72 -5.26
CA MET A 162 2.66 -28.59 -4.63
C MET A 162 2.51 -27.92 -3.25
N LEU A 163 3.19 -28.48 -2.25
CA LEU A 163 3.33 -27.92 -0.92
C LEU A 163 4.75 -27.45 -0.65
N PRO A 164 4.95 -26.39 0.15
CA PRO A 164 6.24 -26.05 0.71
C PRO A 164 6.80 -27.17 1.60
N GLN A 165 8.11 -27.15 1.83
CA GLN A 165 8.80 -28.20 2.61
C GLN A 165 8.29 -28.29 4.06
N ASP A 166 8.10 -27.16 4.72
CA ASP A 166 7.61 -27.05 6.10
C ASP A 166 6.19 -27.59 6.27
N ALA A 167 5.28 -27.23 5.38
CA ALA A 167 3.92 -27.77 5.34
C ALA A 167 3.91 -29.27 5.09
N GLY A 168 4.77 -29.73 4.16
CA GLY A 168 4.92 -31.17 3.86
C GLY A 168 5.47 -31.96 5.03
N THR A 169 6.46 -31.44 5.76
CA THR A 169 7.02 -32.12 6.95
C THR A 169 5.99 -32.24 8.07
N SER A 170 5.17 -31.19 8.28
CA SER A 170 4.06 -31.22 9.24
C SER A 170 3.03 -32.28 8.89
N LEU A 171 2.66 -32.43 7.60
CA LEU A 171 1.74 -33.48 7.14
C LEU A 171 2.31 -34.89 7.34
N ILE A 172 3.62 -35.08 7.10
CA ILE A 172 4.30 -36.37 7.36
C ILE A 172 4.27 -36.69 8.85
N GLU A 173 4.47 -35.70 9.72
CA GLU A 173 4.39 -35.88 11.16
C GLU A 173 2.98 -36.33 11.61
N PHE A 174 1.92 -35.71 11.07
CA PHE A 174 0.55 -36.14 11.33
C PHE A 174 0.30 -37.58 10.88
N LEU A 175 0.80 -37.98 9.70
CA LEU A 175 0.67 -39.35 9.20
C LEU A 175 1.46 -40.38 10.03
N ARG A 176 2.57 -39.98 10.65
CA ARG A 176 3.35 -40.86 11.55
C ARG A 176 2.67 -41.04 12.90
N ASN A 177 2.08 -39.95 13.41
CA ASN A 177 1.47 -39.96 14.74
C ASN A 177 0.02 -40.47 14.73
N SER A 178 -0.62 -40.55 13.57
CA SER A 178 -2.04 -40.85 13.43
C SER A 178 -2.33 -41.66 12.17
N SER A 179 -3.12 -42.71 12.30
CA SER A 179 -3.52 -43.57 11.16
C SER A 179 -4.70 -42.99 10.36
N ALA A 180 -5.40 -42.00 10.90
CA ALA A 180 -6.62 -41.43 10.32
C ALA A 180 -6.42 -39.94 10.02
N VAL A 181 -5.62 -39.63 9.00
CA VAL A 181 -5.44 -38.27 8.45
C VAL A 181 -6.22 -38.16 7.15
N SER A 182 -7.02 -37.09 7.02
CA SER A 182 -7.74 -36.79 5.79
C SER A 182 -7.54 -35.32 5.39
N VAL A 183 -7.59 -35.06 4.10
CA VAL A 183 -7.40 -33.75 3.50
C VAL A 183 -8.52 -33.44 2.53
N GLN A 184 -8.75 -32.16 2.30
CA GLN A 184 -9.66 -31.68 1.29
C GLN A 184 -8.89 -30.68 0.40
N LEU A 185 -9.08 -30.74 -0.91
CA LEU A 185 -8.41 -29.88 -1.87
C LEU A 185 -9.43 -28.99 -2.55
N TYR A 186 -9.33 -27.67 -2.38
CA TYR A 186 -10.18 -26.72 -3.07
C TYR A 186 -9.47 -25.38 -3.27
N SER A 187 -9.91 -24.65 -4.30
CA SER A 187 -9.32 -23.35 -4.68
C SER A 187 -10.39 -22.27 -4.65
N PRO A 188 -10.61 -21.58 -3.52
CA PRO A 188 -11.60 -20.53 -3.45
C PRO A 188 -11.20 -19.36 -4.34
N LYS A 189 -12.17 -18.83 -5.10
CA LYS A 189 -11.96 -17.65 -5.93
C LYS A 189 -11.88 -16.41 -5.06
N ARG A 190 -10.97 -15.51 -5.41
CA ARG A 190 -10.92 -14.19 -4.79
C ARG A 190 -12.20 -13.40 -5.10
N PRO A 191 -12.72 -12.63 -4.14
CA PRO A 191 -13.81 -11.72 -4.41
C PRO A 191 -13.37 -10.66 -5.43
N THR A 192 -14.27 -10.28 -6.35
CA THR A 192 -14.00 -9.25 -7.36
C THR A 192 -13.81 -7.85 -6.76
N VAL A 193 -14.34 -7.63 -5.57
CA VAL A 193 -14.23 -6.36 -4.83
C VAL A 193 -13.85 -6.70 -3.40
N ASP A 194 -12.71 -6.18 -2.93
CA ASP A 194 -12.31 -6.30 -1.54
C ASP A 194 -12.64 -5.00 -0.79
N VAL A 195 -13.32 -5.14 0.34
CA VAL A 195 -13.68 -4.01 1.21
C VAL A 195 -12.42 -3.29 1.73
N ALA A 196 -11.31 -4.00 1.93
CA ALA A 196 -10.04 -3.41 2.33
C ALA A 196 -9.52 -2.36 1.33
N GLU A 197 -9.72 -2.58 0.03
CA GLU A 197 -9.32 -1.62 -1.00
C GLU A 197 -10.19 -0.36 -0.98
N VAL A 198 -11.48 -0.50 -0.67
CA VAL A 198 -12.40 0.64 -0.50
C VAL A 198 -11.97 1.49 0.71
N PHE A 199 -11.63 0.86 1.83
CA PHE A 199 -11.11 1.57 3.00
C PHE A 199 -9.78 2.26 2.73
N LEU A 200 -8.88 1.60 2.02
CA LEU A 200 -7.59 2.17 1.63
C LEU A 200 -7.77 3.42 0.75
N TRP A 201 -8.69 3.33 -0.23
CA TRP A 201 -9.07 4.47 -1.06
C TRP A 201 -9.66 5.62 -0.24
N LEU A 202 -10.59 5.33 0.68
CA LEU A 202 -11.18 6.35 1.57
C LEU A 202 -10.12 7.02 2.44
N MET A 203 -9.19 6.26 3.00
CA MET A 203 -8.08 6.81 3.79
C MET A 203 -7.18 7.72 2.95
N ALA A 204 -6.80 7.31 1.74
CA ALA A 204 -5.98 8.12 0.86
C ALA A 204 -6.66 9.45 0.50
N VAL A 205 -7.95 9.39 0.10
CA VAL A 205 -8.75 10.59 -0.21
C VAL A 205 -8.90 11.50 1.00
N ALA A 206 -9.26 10.96 2.16
CA ALA A 206 -9.43 11.74 3.38
C ALA A 206 -8.11 12.41 3.81
N THR A 207 -6.98 11.71 3.67
CA THR A 207 -5.64 12.25 3.96
C THR A 207 -5.30 13.44 3.07
N ILE A 208 -5.51 13.31 1.75
CA ILE A 208 -5.27 14.41 0.81
C ILE A 208 -6.17 15.60 1.11
N LEU A 209 -7.45 15.37 1.42
CA LEU A 209 -8.38 16.44 1.77
C LEU A 209 -7.98 17.20 3.02
N CYS A 210 -7.68 16.47 4.10
CA CYS A 210 -7.25 17.06 5.35
C CYS A 210 -5.98 17.90 5.16
N ALA A 211 -4.99 17.33 4.48
CA ALA A 211 -3.72 18.00 4.21
C ALA A 211 -3.90 19.25 3.34
N SER A 212 -4.67 19.13 2.26
CA SER A 212 -4.89 20.21 1.31
C SER A 212 -5.69 21.35 1.92
N TYR A 213 -6.74 21.04 2.69
CA TYR A 213 -7.53 22.04 3.41
C TYR A 213 -6.69 22.77 4.45
N TRP A 214 -5.90 22.04 5.23
CA TRP A 214 -5.01 22.64 6.23
C TRP A 214 -3.93 23.49 5.56
N SER A 215 -3.32 23.04 4.46
CA SER A 215 -2.36 23.82 3.69
C SER A 215 -2.94 25.13 3.15
N ALA A 216 -4.18 25.11 2.63
CA ALA A 216 -4.87 26.31 2.17
C ALA A 216 -5.20 27.26 3.32
N TRP A 217 -5.62 26.71 4.47
CA TRP A 217 -5.89 27.48 5.68
C TRP A 217 -4.64 28.18 6.21
N SER A 218 -3.53 27.45 6.41
CA SER A 218 -2.29 28.02 6.95
C SER A 218 -1.68 29.08 6.02
N ALA A 219 -1.80 28.90 4.70
CA ALA A 219 -1.38 29.91 3.75
C ALA A 219 -2.18 31.22 3.86
N ARG A 220 -3.49 31.14 4.09
CA ARG A 220 -4.35 32.30 4.30
C ARG A 220 -4.03 33.03 5.61
N GLU A 221 -3.81 32.28 6.69
CA GLU A 221 -3.45 32.86 7.99
C GLU A 221 -2.13 33.64 7.90
N ALA A 222 -1.12 33.06 7.25
CA ALA A 222 0.15 33.74 6.98
C ALA A 222 -0.01 35.00 6.13
N ALA A 223 -0.86 34.99 5.11
CA ALA A 223 -1.14 36.19 4.29
C ALA A 223 -1.84 37.30 5.09
N ILE A 224 -2.78 36.95 5.98
CA ILE A 224 -3.46 37.93 6.86
C ILE A 224 -2.48 38.57 7.86
N GLU A 225 -1.57 37.75 8.43
CA GLU A 225 -0.55 38.26 9.34
C GLU A 225 0.42 39.23 8.61
N GLN A 226 0.85 38.87 7.41
CA GLN A 226 1.70 39.70 6.58
C GLN A 226 1.03 41.03 6.24
N ASP A 227 -0.26 41.02 5.88
CA ASP A 227 -1.05 42.23 5.65
C ASP A 227 -1.18 43.13 6.89
N LYS A 228 -1.30 42.53 8.08
CA LYS A 228 -1.30 43.30 9.34
C LYS A 228 0.05 43.96 9.60
N PHE A 229 1.16 43.22 9.45
CA PHE A 229 2.50 43.76 9.61
C PHE A 229 2.78 44.91 8.64
N LEU A 230 2.33 44.85 7.39
CA LEU A 230 2.48 45.92 6.40
C LEU A 230 1.64 47.14 6.75
N LYS A 231 0.52 47.00 7.41
CA LYS A 231 -0.35 48.12 7.85
C LYS A 231 0.14 48.77 9.13
N ASP A 232 0.67 47.98 10.08
CA ASP A 232 1.20 48.49 11.35
C ASP A 232 2.63 49.07 11.20
N GLY A 233 3.38 48.64 10.17
CA GLY A 233 4.76 49.04 9.91
C GLY A 233 4.93 50.34 9.09
N SER A 234 3.86 51.10 8.83
CA SER A 234 3.96 52.37 8.09
C SER A 234 4.58 53.53 8.86
N ASP A 235 4.88 53.37 10.16
CA ASP A 235 5.38 54.45 11.03
C ASP A 235 6.84 54.30 11.51
N ASP A 236 7.58 53.24 11.11
CA ASP A 236 8.98 53.12 11.53
C ASP A 236 9.90 52.65 10.37
N TYR A 237 10.77 53.59 9.94
CA TYR A 237 11.83 53.38 8.98
C TYR A 237 12.94 52.50 9.60
N GLY A 238 12.82 51.22 9.47
CA GLY A 238 13.86 50.28 9.90
C GLY A 238 13.77 48.98 9.15
N GLY A 239 14.43 48.89 7.99
CA GLY A 239 14.52 47.69 7.16
C GLY A 239 15.08 46.49 7.93
N LYS A 240 14.23 45.71 8.57
CA LYS A 240 14.49 44.36 8.93
C LYS A 240 13.76 43.48 7.93
N GLU A 241 14.54 42.88 7.03
CA GLU A 241 14.08 41.70 6.28
C GLU A 241 13.49 40.69 7.29
N VAL A 242 12.17 40.59 7.31
CA VAL A 242 11.47 39.54 8.05
C VAL A 242 11.74 38.25 7.31
N THR A 243 12.80 37.57 7.73
CA THR A 243 13.07 36.21 7.29
C THR A 243 11.88 35.34 7.76
N HIS A 244 10.98 35.04 6.84
CA HIS A 244 9.93 34.03 7.07
C HIS A 244 10.58 32.67 7.36
N SER A 245 10.84 32.41 8.63
CA SER A 245 11.29 31.13 9.15
C SER A 245 10.10 30.21 9.45
N GLY A 246 9.25 29.99 8.48
CA GLY A 246 8.38 28.82 8.47
C GLY A 246 8.89 27.92 7.34
N GLY A 247 9.40 26.75 7.65
CA GLY A 247 10.11 25.83 6.76
C GLY A 247 9.32 25.34 5.55
N VAL A 248 8.79 26.27 4.75
CA VAL A 248 8.06 25.99 3.50
C VAL A 248 9.08 25.86 2.37
N LEU A 249 9.00 24.73 1.65
CA LEU A 249 9.86 24.43 0.51
C LEU A 249 9.09 24.57 -0.79
N ASP A 250 9.45 25.57 -1.60
CA ASP A 250 8.90 25.74 -2.94
C ASP A 250 9.67 24.89 -3.96
N ILE A 251 8.94 24.05 -4.69
CA ILE A 251 9.52 23.23 -5.73
C ILE A 251 9.76 24.07 -6.99
N SER A 252 10.99 24.03 -7.53
CA SER A 252 11.29 24.56 -8.86
C SER A 252 11.14 23.47 -9.94
N THR A 253 11.07 23.88 -11.22
CA THR A 253 11.04 22.90 -12.34
C THR A 253 12.29 22.03 -12.38
N THR A 254 13.44 22.58 -12.05
CA THR A 254 14.72 21.85 -11.93
C THR A 254 14.68 20.85 -10.77
N SER A 255 14.12 21.22 -9.63
CA SER A 255 13.95 20.32 -8.49
C SER A 255 13.01 19.15 -8.82
N ALA A 256 11.95 19.39 -9.61
CA ALA A 256 11.02 18.34 -10.04
C ALA A 256 11.71 17.31 -10.96
N LEU A 257 12.56 17.75 -11.88
CA LEU A 257 13.37 16.85 -12.73
C LEU A 257 14.42 16.09 -11.92
N LEU A 258 15.13 16.78 -11.02
CA LEU A 258 16.13 16.17 -10.14
C LEU A 258 15.50 15.11 -9.23
N PHE A 259 14.28 15.36 -8.74
CA PHE A 259 13.53 14.40 -7.92
C PHE A 259 13.37 13.03 -8.61
N VAL A 260 13.03 13.00 -9.91
CA VAL A 260 12.87 11.73 -10.65
C VAL A 260 14.19 10.98 -10.76
N VAL A 261 15.30 11.69 -10.99
CA VAL A 261 16.63 11.07 -11.05
C VAL A 261 17.01 10.49 -9.68
N VAL A 262 16.86 11.28 -8.62
CA VAL A 262 17.15 10.84 -7.24
C VAL A 262 16.26 9.66 -6.84
N ALA A 263 14.96 9.71 -7.13
CA ALA A 263 14.03 8.62 -6.87
C ALA A 263 14.39 7.34 -7.64
N SER A 264 14.84 7.46 -8.90
CA SER A 264 15.30 6.32 -9.69
C SER A 264 16.58 5.69 -9.11
N CYS A 265 17.56 6.50 -8.72
CA CYS A 265 18.77 6.02 -8.05
C CYS A 265 18.43 5.34 -6.71
N PHE A 266 17.53 5.91 -5.95
CA PHE A 266 17.07 5.36 -4.68
C PHE A 266 16.34 4.02 -4.86
N LEU A 267 15.49 3.90 -5.88
CA LEU A 267 14.79 2.65 -6.19
C LEU A 267 15.77 1.54 -6.62
N ILE A 268 16.77 1.86 -7.44
CA ILE A 268 17.83 0.91 -7.81
C ILE A 268 18.63 0.49 -6.58
N MET A 269 18.94 1.45 -5.70
CA MET A 269 19.63 1.19 -4.46
C MET A 269 18.81 0.26 -3.56
N LEU A 270 17.51 0.51 -3.41
CA LEU A 270 16.56 -0.39 -2.73
C LEU A 270 16.62 -1.79 -3.33
N TYR A 271 16.49 -1.92 -4.64
CA TYR A 271 16.50 -3.21 -5.32
C TYR A 271 17.80 -4.00 -5.16
N LYS A 272 18.96 -3.31 -5.16
CA LYS A 272 20.28 -3.95 -5.08
C LYS A 272 20.77 -4.17 -3.66
N LEU A 273 20.42 -3.27 -2.74
CA LEU A 273 20.92 -3.25 -1.35
C LEU A 273 19.81 -3.59 -0.34
N MET A 274 18.77 -4.35 -0.76
CA MET A 274 17.70 -4.79 0.13
C MET A 274 18.28 -5.78 1.16
N SER A 275 18.93 -5.21 2.16
CA SER A 275 19.50 -5.92 3.30
C SER A 275 18.78 -5.49 4.56
N PHE A 276 18.77 -6.35 5.57
CA PHE A 276 18.20 -6.07 6.89
C PHE A 276 18.61 -4.68 7.44
N TRP A 277 19.88 -4.33 7.40
CA TRP A 277 20.38 -3.04 7.88
C TRP A 277 19.82 -1.84 7.14
N PHE A 278 19.62 -1.97 5.85
CA PHE A 278 19.08 -0.87 5.03
C PHE A 278 17.60 -0.61 5.35
N ILE A 279 16.82 -1.68 5.54
CA ILE A 279 15.42 -1.58 5.96
C ILE A 279 15.31 -0.93 7.34
N GLU A 280 16.22 -1.28 8.30
CA GLU A 280 16.25 -0.64 9.62
C GLU A 280 16.52 0.87 9.55
N VAL A 281 17.42 1.30 8.68
CA VAL A 281 17.65 2.75 8.46
C VAL A 281 16.39 3.43 7.94
N LEU A 282 15.67 2.82 6.99
CA LEU A 282 14.42 3.36 6.48
C LEU A 282 13.33 3.42 7.56
N VAL A 283 13.25 2.42 8.42
CA VAL A 283 12.34 2.39 9.57
C VAL A 283 12.65 3.55 10.54
N VAL A 284 13.92 3.79 10.84
CA VAL A 284 14.32 4.92 11.71
C VAL A 284 13.97 6.27 11.08
N LEU A 285 14.26 6.46 9.78
CA LEU A 285 13.90 7.69 9.07
C LEU A 285 12.39 7.90 9.02
N PHE A 286 11.63 6.84 8.79
CA PHE A 286 10.17 6.87 8.82
C PHE A 286 9.64 7.25 10.20
N CYS A 287 10.23 6.70 11.28
CA CYS A 287 9.84 7.05 12.66
C CYS A 287 10.14 8.51 12.99
N ILE A 288 11.28 9.05 12.57
CA ILE A 288 11.64 10.45 12.80
C ILE A 288 10.59 11.36 12.15
N GLY A 289 10.30 11.16 10.87
CA GLY A 289 9.29 11.95 10.18
C GLY A 289 7.86 11.70 10.71
N GLY A 290 7.54 10.47 11.10
CA GLY A 290 6.26 10.11 11.70
C GLY A 290 6.04 10.76 13.08
N VAL A 291 7.06 10.83 13.93
CA VAL A 291 7.00 11.51 15.24
C VAL A 291 6.74 13.01 15.06
N GLU A 292 7.48 13.66 14.15
CA GLU A 292 7.29 15.07 13.84
C GLU A 292 5.89 15.33 13.29
N GLY A 293 5.43 14.49 12.36
CA GLY A 293 4.08 14.57 11.81
C GLY A 293 2.99 14.35 12.85
N LEU A 294 3.14 13.34 13.71
CA LEU A 294 2.19 13.04 14.77
C LEU A 294 2.12 14.18 15.78
N GLN A 295 3.26 14.73 16.18
CA GLN A 295 3.34 15.87 17.08
C GLN A 295 2.64 17.09 16.48
N THR A 296 2.91 17.43 15.23
CA THR A 296 2.30 18.57 14.53
C THR A 296 0.78 18.41 14.43
N CYS A 297 0.30 17.22 14.05
CA CYS A 297 -1.14 16.94 13.94
C CYS A 297 -1.84 16.96 15.29
N LEU A 298 -1.24 16.39 16.36
CA LEU A 298 -1.82 16.39 17.70
C LEU A 298 -1.84 17.78 18.31
N VAL A 299 -0.77 18.57 18.16
CA VAL A 299 -0.75 19.97 18.62
C VAL A 299 -1.85 20.77 17.93
N ALA A 300 -1.99 20.65 16.59
CA ALA A 300 -3.04 21.34 15.85
C ALA A 300 -4.44 20.88 16.25
N LEU A 301 -4.64 19.60 16.54
CA LEU A 301 -5.91 19.07 17.00
C LEU A 301 -6.26 19.56 18.41
N LEU A 302 -5.31 19.47 19.33
CA LEU A 302 -5.54 19.86 20.72
C LEU A 302 -5.65 21.38 20.90
N SER A 303 -4.96 22.18 20.09
CA SER A 303 -5.11 23.64 20.11
C SER A 303 -6.53 24.10 19.71
N CYS A 304 -7.32 23.26 19.06
CA CYS A 304 -8.74 23.55 18.78
C CYS A 304 -9.63 23.49 20.04
N PHE A 305 -9.17 22.85 21.11
CA PHE A 305 -9.91 22.76 22.36
C PHE A 305 -9.53 23.93 23.28
N ARG A 306 -10.49 24.67 23.79
CA ARG A 306 -10.29 25.82 24.70
C ARG A 306 -9.40 25.54 25.92
N TRP A 307 -9.37 24.32 26.38
CA TRP A 307 -8.57 23.93 27.56
C TRP A 307 -7.06 23.94 27.30
N PHE A 308 -6.64 23.76 26.03
CA PHE A 308 -5.24 23.72 25.64
C PHE A 308 -4.76 25.01 24.93
N GLU A 309 -5.66 26.00 24.70
CA GLU A 309 -5.35 27.26 24.03
C GLU A 309 -4.22 28.01 24.75
N HIS A 310 -4.31 28.13 26.09
CA HIS A 310 -3.26 28.78 26.89
C HIS A 310 -1.92 28.02 26.89
N ALA A 311 -1.94 26.71 26.85
CA ALA A 311 -0.72 25.89 26.78
C ALA A 311 -0.05 25.98 25.40
N HIS A 312 -0.82 26.28 24.35
CA HIS A 312 -0.31 26.50 23.00
C HIS A 312 0.33 27.90 22.88
N GLU A 313 -0.24 28.93 23.47
CA GLU A 313 0.28 30.30 23.44
C GLU A 313 1.53 30.49 24.29
N SER A 314 1.71 29.69 25.34
CA SER A 314 2.86 29.76 26.23
C SER A 314 4.09 29.12 25.59
N VAL A 315 5.16 29.91 25.41
CA VAL A 315 6.38 29.49 24.71
C VAL A 315 7.55 29.38 25.69
N VAL A 316 8.28 28.26 25.60
CA VAL A 316 9.53 28.03 26.32
C VAL A 316 10.71 28.07 25.36
N LYS A 317 11.77 28.75 25.76
CA LYS A 317 13.03 28.74 25.01
C LYS A 317 13.83 27.48 25.40
N VAL A 318 13.83 26.49 24.51
CA VAL A 318 14.65 25.29 24.69
C VAL A 318 16.02 25.53 24.04
N PRO A 319 17.15 25.37 24.78
CA PRO A 319 18.48 25.44 24.15
C PRO A 319 18.57 24.38 23.06
N LEU A 320 18.94 24.72 21.86
CA LEU A 320 19.05 23.92 20.64
C LEU A 320 17.82 23.91 19.72
N LEU A 321 16.58 23.93 20.24
CA LEU A 321 15.34 23.85 19.46
C LEU A 321 14.63 25.21 19.25
N GLY A 322 15.07 26.28 19.99
CA GLY A 322 14.44 27.59 19.88
C GLY A 322 13.16 27.72 20.72
N PRO A 323 12.23 28.63 20.35
CA PRO A 323 10.97 28.82 21.07
C PRO A 323 9.98 27.70 20.71
N VAL A 324 9.60 26.86 21.70
CA VAL A 324 8.68 25.73 21.55
C VAL A 324 7.49 25.92 22.48
N SER A 325 6.27 25.61 22.04
CA SER A 325 5.09 25.70 22.91
C SER A 325 5.09 24.61 23.98
N TYR A 326 4.54 24.92 25.17
CA TYR A 326 4.39 23.94 26.24
C TYR A 326 3.60 22.70 25.80
N LEU A 327 2.57 22.90 24.99
CA LEU A 327 1.75 21.82 24.46
C LEU A 327 2.59 20.86 23.60
N SER A 328 3.44 21.40 22.72
CA SER A 328 4.34 20.62 21.89
C SER A 328 5.32 19.79 22.71
N LEU A 329 5.90 20.40 23.75
CA LEU A 329 6.84 19.71 24.65
C LEU A 329 6.16 18.60 25.45
N ALA A 330 4.92 18.80 25.90
CA ALA A 330 4.15 17.80 26.65
C ALA A 330 3.74 16.59 25.79
N ILE A 331 3.47 16.80 24.50
CA ILE A 331 3.04 15.74 23.56
C ILE A 331 4.24 14.96 23.00
N SER A 332 5.41 15.58 22.89
CA SER A 332 6.62 14.97 22.30
C SER A 332 6.96 13.58 22.89
N PRO A 333 7.00 13.35 24.21
CA PRO A 333 7.33 12.04 24.76
C PRO A 333 6.28 10.97 24.41
N PHE A 334 5.00 11.35 24.28
CA PHE A 334 3.94 10.43 23.86
C PHE A 334 4.13 10.00 22.39
N CYS A 335 4.43 10.95 21.50
CA CYS A 335 4.69 10.66 20.08
C CYS A 335 5.91 9.74 19.89
N LEU A 336 6.98 10.02 20.67
CA LEU A 336 8.19 9.19 20.67
C LEU A 336 7.89 7.78 21.18
N ALA A 337 7.17 7.67 22.29
CA ALA A 337 6.78 6.37 22.86
C ALA A 337 5.92 5.56 21.89
N PHE A 338 5.01 6.20 21.17
CA PHE A 338 4.18 5.55 20.14
C PHE A 338 5.03 4.98 18.99
N ALA A 339 5.97 5.76 18.46
CA ALA A 339 6.87 5.31 17.40
C ALA A 339 7.78 4.15 17.86
N VAL A 340 8.36 4.25 19.06
CA VAL A 340 9.18 3.17 19.65
C VAL A 340 8.35 1.91 19.84
N MET A 341 7.14 2.03 20.37
CA MET A 341 6.21 0.91 20.54
C MET A 341 5.92 0.24 19.18
N TRP A 342 5.65 1.03 18.13
CA TRP A 342 5.45 0.49 16.80
C TRP A 342 6.69 -0.28 16.28
N VAL A 343 7.89 0.26 16.44
CA VAL A 343 9.14 -0.41 16.02
C VAL A 343 9.31 -1.76 16.71
N VAL A 344 9.09 -1.81 18.02
CA VAL A 344 9.24 -3.03 18.83
C VAL A 344 8.23 -4.10 18.39
N PHE A 345 6.98 -3.68 18.13
CA PHE A 345 5.88 -4.59 17.78
C PHE A 345 5.61 -4.68 16.27
N ARG A 346 6.49 -4.19 15.39
CA ARG A 346 6.25 -4.10 13.94
C ARG A 346 5.98 -5.44 13.26
N ARG A 347 6.43 -6.57 13.86
CA ARG A 347 6.23 -7.92 13.34
C ARG A 347 4.93 -8.58 13.78
N VAL A 348 4.13 -7.91 14.59
CA VAL A 348 2.84 -8.44 15.05
C VAL A 348 1.76 -8.12 14.02
N SER A 349 0.75 -8.97 13.92
CA SER A 349 -0.34 -8.87 12.93
C SER A 349 -1.10 -7.53 12.92
N PHE A 350 -1.12 -6.80 14.02
CA PHE A 350 -1.77 -5.49 14.13
C PHE A 350 -0.82 -4.27 13.92
N ALA A 351 0.44 -4.52 13.62
CA ALA A 351 1.44 -3.43 13.46
C ALA A 351 1.14 -2.48 12.29
N TRP A 352 0.37 -2.93 11.30
CA TRP A 352 -0.09 -2.11 10.18
C TRP A 352 -0.86 -0.87 10.64
N ILE A 353 -1.62 -0.94 11.76
CA ILE A 353 -2.36 0.20 12.32
C ILE A 353 -1.40 1.34 12.71
N GLY A 354 -0.33 1.01 13.45
CA GLY A 354 0.67 1.99 13.85
C GLY A 354 1.43 2.57 12.65
N GLN A 355 1.75 1.72 11.66
CA GLN A 355 2.39 2.14 10.42
C GLN A 355 1.53 3.15 9.65
N ASP A 356 0.25 2.86 9.50
CA ASP A 356 -0.67 3.71 8.75
C ASP A 356 -0.94 5.04 9.47
N ILE A 357 -1.04 5.03 10.80
CA ILE A 357 -1.13 6.29 11.58
C ILE A 357 0.10 7.17 11.33
N LEU A 358 1.31 6.62 11.51
CA LEU A 358 2.55 7.35 11.28
C LEU A 358 2.69 7.80 9.81
N GLY A 359 2.25 6.95 8.87
CA GLY A 359 2.26 7.25 7.45
C GLY A 359 1.31 8.40 7.06
N ILE A 360 0.08 8.37 7.56
CA ILE A 360 -0.93 9.40 7.29
C ILE A 360 -0.46 10.76 7.81
N VAL A 361 0.02 10.83 9.06
CA VAL A 361 0.50 12.11 9.62
C VAL A 361 1.76 12.61 8.90
N LEU A 362 2.63 11.70 8.47
CA LEU A 362 3.78 12.04 7.65
C LEU A 362 3.35 12.63 6.28
N ILE A 363 2.40 12.01 5.58
CA ILE A 363 1.86 12.52 4.31
C ILE A 363 1.25 13.91 4.51
N ILE A 364 0.45 14.10 5.57
CA ILE A 364 -0.16 15.40 5.89
C ILE A 364 0.93 16.46 6.08
N THR A 365 1.97 16.16 6.84
CA THR A 365 3.07 17.08 7.12
C THR A 365 3.87 17.41 5.86
N VAL A 366 4.18 16.42 5.02
CA VAL A 366 4.87 16.63 3.75
C VAL A 366 4.07 17.54 2.82
N LEU A 367 2.74 17.34 2.70
CA LEU A 367 1.86 18.18 1.89
C LEU A 367 1.71 19.63 2.41
N GLN A 368 2.07 19.88 3.68
CA GLN A 368 2.12 21.22 4.26
C GLN A 368 3.45 21.92 4.02
N ILE A 369 4.56 21.20 4.20
CA ILE A 369 5.91 21.75 4.05
C ILE A 369 6.23 22.01 2.58
N ILE A 370 5.87 21.07 1.70
CA ILE A 370 6.19 21.14 0.27
C ILE A 370 5.06 21.87 -0.45
N ARG A 371 5.41 22.94 -1.18
CA ARG A 371 4.45 23.72 -1.96
C ARG A 371 4.84 23.75 -3.44
N VAL A 372 3.81 23.60 -4.28
CA VAL A 372 3.92 23.84 -5.73
C VAL A 372 3.59 25.30 -5.99
N PRO A 373 4.51 26.09 -6.57
CA PRO A 373 4.31 27.53 -6.75
C PRO A 373 3.36 27.85 -7.92
N ASN A 374 3.32 27.04 -8.95
CA ASN A 374 2.46 27.27 -10.12
C ASN A 374 2.10 25.95 -10.83
N LEU A 375 1.04 25.98 -11.65
CA LEU A 375 0.55 24.80 -12.37
C LEU A 375 1.60 24.22 -13.35
N LYS A 376 2.50 25.04 -13.90
CA LYS A 376 3.59 24.59 -14.76
C LYS A 376 4.50 23.59 -14.03
N VAL A 377 4.94 23.93 -12.82
CA VAL A 377 5.79 23.03 -11.99
C VAL A 377 5.03 21.77 -11.61
N GLY A 378 3.76 21.89 -11.21
CA GLY A 378 2.91 20.74 -10.91
C GLY A 378 2.73 19.79 -12.11
N THR A 379 2.56 20.36 -13.32
CA THR A 379 2.44 19.57 -14.55
C THR A 379 3.75 18.84 -14.87
N VAL A 380 4.90 19.51 -14.76
CA VAL A 380 6.21 18.86 -14.96
C VAL A 380 6.41 17.74 -13.95
N LEU A 381 6.14 17.99 -12.67
CA LEU A 381 6.29 17.01 -11.60
C LEU A 381 5.44 15.75 -11.86
N LEU A 382 4.15 15.94 -12.13
CA LEU A 382 3.23 14.81 -12.37
C LEU A 382 3.54 14.07 -13.68
N THR A 383 3.93 14.79 -14.74
CA THR A 383 4.31 14.16 -16.01
C THR A 383 5.58 13.31 -15.85
N CYS A 384 6.57 13.82 -15.14
CA CYS A 384 7.80 13.08 -14.84
C CYS A 384 7.50 11.85 -13.98
N ALA A 385 6.64 11.99 -12.96
CA ALA A 385 6.23 10.87 -12.11
C ALA A 385 5.43 9.81 -12.87
N PHE A 386 4.57 10.22 -13.82
CA PHE A 386 3.84 9.33 -14.72
C PHE A 386 4.79 8.45 -15.55
N PHE A 387 5.79 9.05 -16.20
CA PHE A 387 6.77 8.29 -16.98
C PHE A 387 7.68 7.43 -16.10
N TYR A 388 8.02 7.90 -14.90
CA TYR A 388 8.76 7.15 -13.89
C TYR A 388 8.01 5.86 -13.51
N ASP A 389 6.73 5.95 -13.22
CA ASP A 389 5.90 4.81 -12.80
C ASP A 389 5.75 3.78 -13.93
N ILE A 390 5.46 4.24 -15.16
CA ILE A 390 5.40 3.38 -16.35
C ILE A 390 6.75 2.66 -16.57
N PHE A 391 7.86 3.39 -16.46
CA PHE A 391 9.18 2.81 -16.68
C PHE A 391 9.49 1.71 -15.66
N TRP A 392 9.30 1.99 -14.37
CA TRP A 392 9.68 1.06 -13.32
C TRP A 392 8.72 -0.12 -13.14
N VAL A 393 7.48 -0.01 -13.59
CA VAL A 393 6.51 -1.14 -13.55
C VAL A 393 6.62 -2.01 -14.79
N PHE A 394 6.66 -1.41 -16.00
CA PHE A 394 6.61 -2.17 -17.25
C PHE A 394 7.98 -2.35 -17.92
N VAL A 395 8.74 -1.27 -18.10
CA VAL A 395 10.00 -1.32 -18.85
C VAL A 395 11.10 -2.02 -18.04
N SER A 396 11.09 -1.88 -16.71
CA SER A 396 12.06 -2.54 -15.84
C SER A 396 12.03 -4.06 -15.95
N LYS A 397 10.87 -4.67 -16.23
CA LYS A 397 10.75 -6.13 -16.48
C LYS A 397 11.63 -6.60 -17.63
N TRP A 398 11.76 -5.77 -18.67
CA TRP A 398 12.59 -6.09 -19.83
C TRP A 398 14.10 -5.98 -19.53
N LEU A 399 14.49 -5.03 -18.67
CA LEU A 399 15.91 -4.81 -18.29
C LEU A 399 16.39 -5.74 -17.18
N PHE A 400 15.55 -5.99 -16.17
CA PHE A 400 15.90 -6.71 -14.95
C PHE A 400 15.22 -8.09 -14.83
N HIS A 401 14.50 -8.55 -15.85
CA HIS A 401 13.69 -9.79 -15.87
C HIS A 401 12.57 -9.86 -14.83
N LYS A 402 12.48 -8.87 -13.95
CA LYS A 402 11.44 -8.70 -12.93
C LYS A 402 11.05 -7.22 -12.85
N SER A 403 9.82 -6.93 -12.40
CA SER A 403 9.44 -5.55 -12.09
C SER A 403 10.12 -5.11 -10.81
N VAL A 404 11.05 -4.16 -10.92
CA VAL A 404 11.82 -3.65 -9.78
C VAL A 404 10.90 -3.07 -8.71
N MET A 405 9.88 -2.31 -9.12
CA MET A 405 8.95 -1.67 -8.19
C MET A 405 8.10 -2.70 -7.42
N ILE A 406 7.63 -3.76 -8.09
CA ILE A 406 6.84 -4.81 -7.45
C ILE A 406 7.70 -5.64 -6.49
N GLU A 407 8.93 -5.96 -6.87
CA GLU A 407 9.86 -6.71 -6.01
C GLU A 407 10.20 -5.92 -4.73
N VAL A 408 10.49 -4.63 -4.89
CA VAL A 408 10.77 -3.72 -3.78
C VAL A 408 9.55 -3.52 -2.86
N ALA A 409 8.34 -3.44 -3.43
CA ALA A 409 7.11 -3.29 -2.64
C ALA A 409 6.75 -4.57 -1.85
N ARG A 410 7.09 -5.76 -2.37
CA ARG A 410 6.83 -7.04 -1.69
C ARG A 410 7.78 -7.30 -0.51
N GLY A 411 8.97 -6.72 -0.52
CA GLY A 411 9.98 -6.97 0.50
C GLY A 411 10.85 -8.19 0.20
N ASP A 412 11.72 -8.55 1.16
CA ASP A 412 12.58 -9.72 1.04
C ASP A 412 11.75 -11.03 1.04
N ASN A 413 12.29 -12.08 0.43
CA ASN A 413 11.66 -13.40 0.27
C ASN A 413 11.19 -14.05 1.60
N SER A 414 11.59 -13.51 2.74
CA SER A 414 11.13 -13.93 4.07
C SER A 414 9.74 -13.39 4.45
N GLY A 415 9.14 -12.47 3.66
CA GLY A 415 7.78 -11.96 3.89
C GLY A 415 7.56 -11.12 5.16
N GLU A 416 8.59 -10.94 5.98
CA GLU A 416 8.45 -10.37 7.31
C GLU A 416 8.71 -8.86 7.41
N ASP A 417 9.56 -8.29 6.55
CA ASP A 417 9.99 -6.88 6.66
C ASP A 417 9.78 -6.11 5.34
N GLY A 418 8.54 -5.69 5.08
CA GLY A 418 8.23 -4.76 3.98
C GLY A 418 8.68 -3.33 4.28
N ILE A 419 8.85 -2.51 3.23
CA ILE A 419 9.20 -1.10 3.34
C ILE A 419 8.11 -0.34 4.10
N PRO A 420 8.45 0.54 5.07
CA PRO A 420 7.47 1.24 5.90
C PRO A 420 6.70 2.34 5.17
N MET A 421 7.08 2.68 3.93
CA MET A 421 6.49 3.78 3.13
C MET A 421 5.25 3.38 2.32
N LEU A 422 4.45 2.47 2.86
CA LEU A 422 3.22 1.96 2.26
C LEU A 422 2.10 2.01 3.28
N LEU A 423 0.90 2.45 2.87
CA LEU A 423 -0.32 2.19 3.64
C LEU A 423 -0.77 0.75 3.37
N LYS A 424 -1.17 0.04 4.42
CA LYS A 424 -1.51 -1.39 4.37
C LYS A 424 -2.81 -1.66 5.11
N ILE A 425 -3.77 -2.29 4.45
CA ILE A 425 -4.98 -2.80 5.11
C ILE A 425 -5.09 -4.29 4.85
N PRO A 426 -5.29 -5.11 5.88
CA PRO A 426 -5.50 -6.54 5.69
C PRO A 426 -6.80 -6.80 4.93
N ARG A 427 -6.76 -7.72 3.97
CA ARG A 427 -7.94 -8.13 3.21
C ARG A 427 -8.87 -8.93 4.09
N MET A 428 -10.11 -8.45 4.24
CA MET A 428 -11.07 -9.03 5.19
C MET A 428 -11.83 -10.23 4.63
N PHE A 429 -12.11 -10.23 3.34
CA PHE A 429 -12.94 -11.25 2.68
C PHE A 429 -12.17 -12.07 1.65
N ASP A 430 -10.88 -11.85 1.50
CA ASP A 430 -10.05 -12.68 0.66
C ASP A 430 -9.73 -13.99 1.41
N PRO A 431 -10.16 -15.17 0.89
CA PRO A 431 -9.87 -16.44 1.52
C PRO A 431 -8.36 -16.74 1.62
N TRP A 432 -7.54 -15.99 0.89
CA TRP A 432 -6.08 -16.13 0.87
C TRP A 432 -5.36 -15.17 1.81
N GLY A 433 -6.08 -14.26 2.45
CA GLY A 433 -5.49 -13.23 3.29
C GLY A 433 -4.64 -12.24 2.48
N GLY A 434 -3.65 -11.65 3.12
CA GLY A 434 -2.77 -10.64 2.54
C GLY A 434 -3.20 -9.22 2.84
N TYR A 435 -2.51 -8.25 2.24
CA TYR A 435 -2.75 -6.83 2.42
C TYR A 435 -3.05 -6.15 1.09
N SER A 436 -3.99 -5.21 1.11
CA SER A 436 -4.10 -4.18 0.08
C SER A 436 -3.15 -3.05 0.44
N ILE A 437 -2.33 -2.62 -0.51
CA ILE A 437 -1.26 -1.65 -0.28
C ILE A 437 -1.32 -0.50 -1.28
N ILE A 438 -0.97 0.72 -0.81
CA ILE A 438 -0.77 1.89 -1.66
C ILE A 438 0.49 2.64 -1.24
N GLY A 439 1.30 3.07 -2.21
CA GLY A 439 2.51 3.84 -1.97
C GLY A 439 2.22 5.27 -1.52
N PHE A 440 3.02 5.81 -0.60
CA PHE A 440 2.91 7.21 -0.19
C PHE A 440 3.11 8.17 -1.36
N GLY A 441 3.98 7.83 -2.33
CA GLY A 441 4.21 8.61 -3.54
C GLY A 441 2.95 8.83 -4.37
N ASP A 442 2.11 7.79 -4.48
CA ASP A 442 0.85 7.83 -5.24
C ASP A 442 -0.21 8.72 -4.60
N ILE A 443 -0.05 9.03 -3.30
CA ILE A 443 -0.90 9.94 -2.54
C ILE A 443 -0.31 11.36 -2.53
N ILE A 444 1.00 11.49 -2.25
CA ILE A 444 1.67 12.78 -2.08
C ILE A 444 1.72 13.55 -3.41
N LEU A 445 2.14 12.91 -4.51
CA LEU A 445 2.36 13.61 -5.78
C LEU A 445 1.08 14.26 -6.33
N PRO A 446 -0.06 13.56 -6.47
CA PRO A 446 -1.31 14.20 -6.86
C PRO A 446 -1.84 15.14 -5.75
N GLY A 447 -1.60 14.81 -4.48
CA GLY A 447 -1.99 15.62 -3.32
C GLY A 447 -1.38 17.03 -3.34
N LEU A 448 -0.12 17.16 -3.79
CA LEU A 448 0.53 18.47 -3.95
C LEU A 448 -0.19 19.40 -4.92
N VAL A 449 -0.66 18.85 -6.05
CA VAL A 449 -1.40 19.63 -7.06
C VAL A 449 -2.81 19.97 -6.57
N VAL A 450 -3.44 19.07 -5.81
CA VAL A 450 -4.74 19.34 -5.18
C VAL A 450 -4.60 20.44 -4.11
N ALA A 451 -3.57 20.37 -3.27
CA ALA A 451 -3.29 21.40 -2.27
C ALA A 451 -3.03 22.76 -2.92
N PHE A 452 -2.31 22.78 -4.04
CA PHE A 452 -2.13 23.99 -4.86
C PHE A 452 -3.45 24.56 -5.35
N SER A 453 -4.33 23.72 -5.91
CA SER A 453 -5.65 24.16 -6.40
C SER A 453 -6.53 24.72 -5.28
N LEU A 454 -6.58 24.04 -4.14
CA LEU A 454 -7.37 24.51 -2.99
C LEU A 454 -6.88 25.84 -2.43
N ARG A 455 -5.57 26.07 -2.42
CA ARG A 455 -5.00 27.39 -2.09
C ARG A 455 -5.47 28.46 -3.06
N PHE A 456 -5.40 28.17 -4.37
CA PHE A 456 -5.83 29.11 -5.41
C PHE A 456 -7.34 29.42 -5.36
N ASP A 457 -8.19 28.39 -5.25
CA ASP A 457 -9.65 28.54 -5.13
C ASP A 457 -10.06 29.29 -3.86
N HIS A 458 -9.34 29.09 -2.77
CA HIS A 458 -9.60 29.78 -1.51
C HIS A 458 -9.25 31.28 -1.57
N TYR A 459 -8.26 31.69 -2.37
CA TYR A 459 -7.98 33.08 -2.68
C TYR A 459 -9.11 33.73 -3.47
N LEU A 460 -9.77 33.00 -4.37
CA LEU A 460 -10.86 33.51 -5.21
C LEU A 460 -12.24 33.49 -4.54
N ASN A 461 -12.36 32.94 -3.32
CA ASN A 461 -13.63 32.75 -2.59
C ASN A 461 -14.67 31.94 -3.38
N ASP A 462 -14.24 31.12 -4.34
CA ASP A 462 -15.08 30.25 -5.13
C ASP A 462 -15.31 28.89 -4.45
N ASN A 463 -16.44 28.26 -4.78
CA ASN A 463 -16.79 26.95 -4.25
C ASN A 463 -15.79 25.88 -4.70
N CYS A 464 -14.96 25.43 -3.79
CA CYS A 464 -13.86 24.46 -3.91
C CYS A 464 -14.25 23.04 -4.37
N ILE A 465 -15.51 22.82 -4.71
CA ILE A 465 -16.10 21.50 -4.85
C ILE A 465 -15.61 20.74 -6.08
N SER A 466 -15.25 21.46 -7.16
CA SER A 466 -14.91 20.80 -8.44
C SER A 466 -13.56 20.07 -8.43
N SER A 467 -12.51 20.64 -7.86
CA SER A 467 -11.16 19.99 -7.81
C SER A 467 -11.18 18.70 -7.01
N PHE A 468 -12.03 18.63 -5.99
CA PHE A 468 -12.23 17.46 -5.15
C PHE A 468 -12.89 16.30 -5.89
N TYR A 469 -13.97 16.54 -6.63
CA TYR A 469 -14.65 15.47 -7.37
C TYR A 469 -13.72 14.76 -8.36
N PHE A 470 -12.77 15.45 -8.94
CA PHE A 470 -11.89 14.90 -9.96
C PHE A 470 -10.73 14.10 -9.38
N LEU A 471 -10.23 14.48 -8.20
CA LEU A 471 -9.29 13.64 -7.46
C LEU A 471 -9.95 12.31 -7.07
N CYS A 472 -11.16 12.40 -6.48
CA CYS A 472 -11.94 11.20 -6.12
C CYS A 472 -12.18 10.31 -7.33
N THR A 473 -12.51 10.92 -8.49
CA THR A 473 -12.73 10.18 -9.73
C THR A 473 -11.45 9.51 -10.24
N GLY A 474 -10.30 10.20 -10.20
CA GLY A 474 -9.01 9.64 -10.62
C GLY A 474 -8.60 8.45 -9.75
N LEU A 475 -8.69 8.58 -8.43
CA LEU A 475 -8.42 7.50 -7.49
C LEU A 475 -9.43 6.34 -7.64
N PHE A 476 -10.70 6.65 -7.91
CA PHE A 476 -11.72 5.63 -8.16
C PHE A 476 -11.46 4.85 -9.46
N VAL A 477 -11.07 5.54 -10.53
CA VAL A 477 -10.69 4.89 -11.81
C VAL A 477 -9.47 3.99 -11.61
N THR A 478 -8.49 4.41 -10.81
CA THR A 478 -7.33 3.57 -10.45
C THR A 478 -7.77 2.29 -9.73
N TYR A 479 -8.69 2.43 -8.78
CA TYR A 479 -9.25 1.29 -8.05
C TYR A 479 -9.97 0.31 -9.00
N VAL A 480 -10.83 0.81 -9.89
CA VAL A 480 -11.53 -0.02 -10.88
C VAL A 480 -10.54 -0.73 -11.81
N ALA A 481 -9.49 -0.03 -12.26
CA ALA A 481 -8.47 -0.62 -13.12
C ALA A 481 -7.68 -1.75 -12.41
N LEU A 482 -7.32 -1.56 -11.13
CA LEU A 482 -6.68 -2.60 -10.32
C LEU A 482 -7.54 -3.86 -10.19
N ASN A 483 -8.85 -3.69 -10.00
CA ASN A 483 -9.79 -4.81 -9.90
C ASN A 483 -9.98 -5.55 -11.23
N LEU A 484 -10.01 -4.83 -12.37
CA LEU A 484 -10.19 -5.43 -13.70
C LEU A 484 -8.99 -6.27 -14.15
N MET A 485 -7.82 -6.09 -13.55
CA MET A 485 -6.57 -6.75 -13.96
C MET A 485 -6.10 -7.84 -12.99
N ASP A 486 -6.98 -8.47 -12.25
CA ASP A 486 -6.73 -9.64 -11.38
C ASP A 486 -5.55 -9.49 -10.40
N GLY A 487 -5.39 -8.29 -9.81
CA GLY A 487 -4.38 -8.04 -8.77
C GLY A 487 -2.93 -7.99 -9.26
N HIS A 488 -2.69 -7.87 -10.56
CA HIS A 488 -1.35 -7.56 -11.07
C HIS A 488 -0.97 -6.13 -10.67
N GLY A 489 0.24 -5.94 -10.12
CA GLY A 489 0.75 -4.62 -9.75
C GLY A 489 0.72 -3.66 -10.93
N GLN A 490 -0.01 -2.56 -10.79
CA GLN A 490 -0.24 -1.55 -11.81
C GLN A 490 0.43 -0.24 -11.39
N PRO A 491 0.90 0.56 -12.37
CA PRO A 491 1.31 1.93 -12.08
C PRO A 491 0.08 2.78 -11.74
N ALA A 492 -0.07 3.17 -10.48
CA ALA A 492 -1.23 3.94 -10.02
C ALA A 492 -1.29 5.32 -10.69
N LEU A 493 -0.15 5.96 -10.90
CA LEU A 493 -0.05 7.27 -11.53
C LEU A 493 -0.49 7.26 -13.01
N LEU A 494 -0.51 6.08 -13.67
CA LEU A 494 -1.03 5.94 -15.03
C LEU A 494 -2.49 6.42 -15.16
N TYR A 495 -3.28 6.22 -14.13
CA TYR A 495 -4.70 6.58 -14.08
C TYR A 495 -4.94 7.90 -13.37
N ILE A 496 -4.22 8.15 -12.28
CA ILE A 496 -4.41 9.34 -11.43
C ILE A 496 -3.97 10.61 -12.17
N VAL A 497 -2.81 10.60 -12.84
CA VAL A 497 -2.24 11.80 -13.47
C VAL A 497 -3.10 12.34 -14.61
N PRO A 498 -3.56 11.56 -15.60
CA PRO A 498 -4.44 12.06 -16.65
C PRO A 498 -5.76 12.63 -16.10
N CYS A 499 -6.34 11.99 -15.09
CA CYS A 499 -7.58 12.46 -14.46
C CYS A 499 -7.36 13.78 -13.73
N THR A 500 -6.31 13.89 -12.93
CA THR A 500 -6.03 15.12 -12.16
C THR A 500 -5.62 16.27 -13.06
N LEU A 501 -4.58 16.12 -13.90
CA LEU A 501 -4.11 17.17 -14.79
C LEU A 501 -5.14 17.56 -15.85
N GLY A 502 -5.80 16.56 -16.48
CA GLY A 502 -6.82 16.81 -17.48
C GLY A 502 -7.94 17.69 -16.95
N THR A 503 -8.35 17.43 -15.74
CA THR A 503 -9.38 18.21 -15.07
C THR A 503 -8.93 19.62 -14.74
N PHE A 504 -7.73 19.77 -14.17
CA PHE A 504 -7.18 21.11 -13.88
C PHE A 504 -7.10 21.97 -15.12
N LEU A 505 -6.62 21.41 -16.22
CA LEU A 505 -6.52 22.13 -17.50
C LEU A 505 -7.91 22.47 -18.06
N MET A 506 -8.88 21.56 -17.97
CA MET A 506 -10.26 21.81 -18.42
C MET A 506 -10.95 22.89 -17.59
N LEU A 507 -10.83 22.83 -16.26
CA LEU A 507 -11.42 23.83 -15.37
C LEU A 507 -10.76 25.19 -15.51
N GLY A 508 -9.42 25.25 -15.52
CA GLY A 508 -8.68 26.49 -15.71
C GLY A 508 -9.01 27.16 -17.04
N LYS A 509 -9.18 26.36 -18.12
CA LYS A 509 -9.64 26.88 -19.42
C LYS A 509 -11.09 27.38 -19.36
N LYS A 510 -12.00 26.64 -18.72
CA LYS A 510 -13.41 27.01 -18.59
C LYS A 510 -13.62 28.29 -17.76
N ARG A 511 -12.79 28.49 -16.72
CA ARG A 511 -12.81 29.71 -15.87
C ARG A 511 -12.07 30.89 -16.50
N GLY A 512 -11.22 30.66 -17.48
CA GLY A 512 -10.36 31.68 -18.09
C GLY A 512 -9.06 31.98 -17.32
N ASP A 513 -8.83 31.32 -16.19
CA ASP A 513 -7.72 31.59 -15.26
C ASP A 513 -6.45 30.78 -15.59
N LEU A 514 -6.46 29.97 -16.65
CA LEU A 514 -5.37 29.05 -16.99
C LEU A 514 -4.02 29.75 -17.12
N LYS A 515 -3.98 30.96 -17.66
CA LYS A 515 -2.75 31.73 -17.84
C LYS A 515 -2.16 32.15 -16.49
N HIS A 516 -2.99 32.58 -15.55
CA HIS A 516 -2.57 32.94 -14.19
C HIS A 516 -2.10 31.76 -13.39
N LEU A 517 -2.86 30.64 -13.41
CA LEU A 517 -2.47 29.36 -12.80
C LEU A 517 -1.12 28.85 -13.33
N TRP A 518 -0.88 29.01 -14.65
CA TRP A 518 0.32 28.48 -15.30
C TRP A 518 1.58 29.26 -14.95
N THR A 519 1.50 30.61 -14.84
CA THR A 519 2.68 31.46 -14.72
C THR A 519 2.96 31.95 -13.30
N ARG A 520 1.94 32.39 -12.57
CA ARG A 520 2.10 33.07 -11.27
C ARG A 520 1.63 32.23 -10.08
N GLY A 521 0.62 31.37 -10.26
CA GLY A 521 0.07 30.56 -9.17
C GLY A 521 -0.69 31.35 -8.10
N GLU A 522 -0.70 32.67 -8.16
CA GLU A 522 -1.42 33.59 -7.28
C GLU A 522 -2.37 34.48 -8.10
N PRO A 523 -3.59 34.76 -7.62
CA PRO A 523 -4.50 35.66 -8.28
C PRO A 523 -4.00 37.12 -8.21
N ASP A 524 -4.14 37.88 -9.31
CA ASP A 524 -3.69 39.29 -9.42
C ASP A 524 -4.46 40.28 -8.52
N ARG A 525 -5.46 39.81 -7.76
CA ARG A 525 -6.28 40.68 -6.89
C ARG A 525 -6.40 40.09 -5.49
N PRO A 526 -5.99 40.83 -4.43
CA PRO A 526 -6.44 40.51 -3.10
C PRO A 526 -7.97 40.66 -3.08
N CYS A 527 -8.66 39.67 -2.50
CA CYS A 527 -10.13 39.64 -2.42
C CYS A 527 -10.67 40.96 -1.86
N PRO A 528 -11.53 41.70 -2.61
CA PRO A 528 -12.07 42.99 -2.17
C PRO A 528 -13.07 42.89 -0.99
N HIS A 529 -13.33 41.69 -0.46
CA HIS A 529 -14.37 41.46 0.55
C HIS A 529 -13.86 40.96 1.91
N ILE A 530 -12.62 41.28 2.33
CA ILE A 530 -12.30 41.22 3.75
C ILE A 530 -12.57 42.62 4.37
N ARG A 531 -13.80 43.11 4.26
CA ARG A 531 -14.33 44.02 5.27
C ARG A 531 -14.73 43.13 6.45
N LEU A 532 -13.85 43.11 7.43
CA LEU A 532 -14.25 42.72 8.79
C LEU A 532 -15.42 43.61 9.18
N GLN A 533 -16.65 43.12 9.25
CA GLN A 533 -17.69 43.79 10.02
C GLN A 533 -17.15 43.89 11.45
N PRO A 534 -17.12 45.07 12.05
CA PRO A 534 -16.81 45.16 13.45
C PRO A 534 -17.83 44.31 14.22
N VAL A 535 -17.32 43.46 15.06
CA VAL A 535 -18.13 42.72 16.05
C VAL A 535 -18.55 43.79 17.07
N GLU A 536 -19.82 44.20 17.03
CA GLU A 536 -20.49 44.88 18.13
C GLU A 536 -20.67 43.89 19.32
#